data_78b55522f7a728c0e82bb570ba950dd9
#
_entry.id   78b55522f7a728c0e82bb570ba950dd9
#
_cell.length_a   1.000
_cell.length_b   1.000
_cell.length_c   1.000
_cell.angle_alpha   90.00
_cell.angle_beta   90.00
_cell.angle_gamma   90.00
#
_symmetry.space_group_name_H-M   'P 1'
#
loop_
_entity.id
_entity.type
_entity.pdbx_description
1 polymer ?
#
loop_
_entity_poly.entity_id
_entity_poly.type
_entity_poly.pdbx_seq_one_letter_code
_entity_poly.pdbx_strand_id
1 'polypeptide(L)'
;ETAAMAARAVYLEEHPQAKVRVIDSKSTGPQMRIILEQLQQMIKEGKTFEEIDGAIDAYMQKTRLFCSLKSLHNLAQNGRVSKVVASAAEVLGISVIGTASSHGTLDAIGKCRGDKKLLVKLQALLDEAGYEGGKLRICHVENEALADKIADMIKQAYGATDVCVYKAGGLCSYY
;
A
#
# COMPACT_ATOMS: atom_id res chain seq x y z
N GLU A 1 11.55 -5.55 -9.51
CA GLU A 1 12.33 -4.51 -10.20
C GLU A 1 13.30 -5.14 -11.23
N THR A 2 14.22 -6.02 -10.87
CA THR A 2 15.26 -6.59 -11.75
C THR A 2 14.69 -7.21 -13.04
N ALA A 3 13.65 -8.05 -12.94
CA ALA A 3 13.03 -8.66 -14.11
C ALA A 3 12.38 -7.63 -15.05
N ALA A 4 11.74 -6.61 -14.51
CA ALA A 4 11.14 -5.54 -15.31
C ALA A 4 12.20 -4.66 -15.99
N MET A 5 13.32 -4.41 -15.33
CA MET A 5 14.46 -3.68 -15.93
C MET A 5 15.11 -4.49 -17.05
N ALA A 6 15.27 -5.81 -16.87
CA ALA A 6 15.79 -6.68 -17.92
C ALA A 6 14.84 -6.72 -19.14
N ALA A 7 13.53 -6.88 -18.90
CA ALA A 7 12.54 -6.87 -19.97
C ALA A 7 12.52 -5.52 -20.71
N ARG A 8 12.65 -4.40 -19.99
CA ARG A 8 12.78 -3.06 -20.59
C ARG A 8 14.01 -2.99 -21.51
N ALA A 9 15.16 -3.48 -21.06
CA ALA A 9 16.38 -3.43 -21.85
C ALA A 9 16.21 -4.18 -23.18
N VAL A 10 15.72 -5.43 -23.14
CA VAL A 10 15.46 -6.26 -24.34
C VAL A 10 14.45 -5.56 -25.25
N TYR A 11 13.37 -5.02 -24.73
CA TYR A 11 12.36 -4.34 -25.54
C TYR A 11 12.93 -3.10 -26.27
N LEU A 12 13.79 -2.33 -25.62
CA LEU A 12 14.40 -1.13 -26.20
C LEU A 12 15.47 -1.45 -27.26
N GLU A 13 16.10 -2.65 -27.23
CA GLU A 13 16.99 -3.11 -28.31
C GLU A 13 16.20 -3.30 -29.61
N GLU A 14 14.98 -3.85 -29.53
CA GLU A 14 14.11 -4.06 -30.70
C GLU A 14 13.34 -2.79 -31.09
N HIS A 15 13.09 -1.89 -30.14
CA HIS A 15 12.29 -0.67 -30.30
C HIS A 15 13.04 0.57 -29.78
N PRO A 16 14.12 1.03 -30.44
CA PRO A 16 14.99 2.10 -29.91
C PRO A 16 14.30 3.46 -29.71
N GLN A 17 13.18 3.70 -30.40
CA GLN A 17 12.39 4.93 -30.27
C GLN A 17 11.29 4.86 -29.22
N ALA A 18 11.06 3.68 -28.62
CA ALA A 18 10.03 3.53 -27.60
C ALA A 18 10.44 4.20 -26.28
N LYS A 19 9.46 4.79 -25.61
CA LYS A 19 9.62 5.35 -24.28
C LYS A 19 9.07 4.38 -23.26
N VAL A 20 9.92 3.79 -22.44
CA VAL A 20 9.54 2.82 -21.42
C VAL A 20 10.14 3.21 -20.09
N ARG A 21 9.29 3.33 -19.07
CA ARG A 21 9.70 3.53 -17.69
C ARG A 21 9.27 2.35 -16.83
N VAL A 22 10.17 1.87 -15.99
CA VAL A 22 9.88 0.96 -14.89
C VAL A 22 9.72 1.77 -13.61
N ILE A 23 8.55 1.70 -12.99
CA ILE A 23 8.25 2.38 -11.72
C ILE A 23 8.41 1.38 -10.59
N ASP A 24 9.40 1.60 -9.71
CA ASP A 24 9.56 0.84 -8.48
C ASP A 24 8.75 1.51 -7.35
N SER A 25 7.57 0.98 -7.10
CA SER A 25 6.70 1.50 -6.03
C SER A 25 7.17 1.15 -4.63
N LYS A 26 8.06 0.17 -4.48
CA LYS A 26 8.49 -0.42 -3.18
C LYS A 26 7.31 -0.80 -2.29
N SER A 27 6.17 -1.07 -2.88
CA SER A 27 4.91 -1.28 -2.21
C SER A 27 4.05 -2.34 -2.90
N THR A 28 2.88 -2.59 -2.33
CA THR A 28 1.92 -3.58 -2.83
C THR A 28 0.47 -3.11 -2.58
N GLY A 29 -0.49 -3.86 -3.11
CA GLY A 29 -1.91 -3.71 -2.81
C GLY A 29 -2.46 -2.29 -3.00
N PRO A 30 -3.04 -1.69 -1.95
CA PRO A 30 -3.75 -0.42 -2.06
C PRO A 30 -2.89 0.74 -2.54
N GLN A 31 -1.62 0.80 -2.14
CA GLN A 31 -0.72 1.87 -2.56
C GLN A 31 -0.37 1.76 -4.06
N MET A 32 -0.13 0.55 -4.57
CA MET A 32 0.03 0.35 -6.02
C MET A 32 -1.21 0.76 -6.78
N ARG A 33 -2.39 0.45 -6.27
CA ARG A 33 -3.67 0.85 -6.88
C ARG A 33 -3.79 2.37 -6.98
N ILE A 34 -3.47 3.11 -5.94
CA ILE A 34 -3.50 4.59 -5.95
C ILE A 34 -2.54 5.14 -7.02
N ILE A 35 -1.35 4.58 -7.15
CA ILE A 35 -0.37 4.97 -8.18
C ILE A 35 -0.91 4.71 -9.59
N LEU A 36 -1.49 3.52 -9.82
CA LEU A 36 -2.10 3.18 -11.11
C LEU A 36 -3.29 4.07 -11.46
N GLU A 37 -4.15 4.38 -10.49
CA GLU A 37 -5.27 5.30 -10.68
C GLU A 37 -4.77 6.72 -11.01
N GLN A 38 -3.66 7.15 -10.43
CA GLN A 38 -3.05 8.44 -10.75
C GLN A 38 -2.46 8.46 -12.16
N LEU A 39 -1.75 7.41 -12.57
CA LEU A 39 -1.27 7.26 -13.94
C LEU A 39 -2.43 7.28 -14.95
N GLN A 40 -3.48 6.53 -14.68
CA GLN A 40 -4.67 6.52 -15.52
C GLN A 40 -5.31 7.91 -15.64
N GLN A 41 -5.37 8.65 -14.54
CA GLN A 41 -5.90 10.02 -14.53
C GLN A 41 -5.06 10.95 -15.40
N MET A 42 -3.73 10.93 -15.26
CA MET A 42 -2.82 11.75 -16.05
C MET A 42 -2.94 11.43 -17.55
N ILE A 43 -3.08 10.15 -17.91
CA ILE A 43 -3.28 9.74 -19.31
C ILE A 43 -4.62 10.25 -19.85
N LYS A 44 -5.69 10.17 -19.07
CA LYS A 44 -7.01 10.70 -19.46
C LYS A 44 -7.03 12.23 -19.63
N GLU A 45 -6.20 12.93 -18.86
CA GLU A 45 -5.97 14.36 -18.98
C GLU A 45 -5.12 14.74 -20.20
N GLY A 46 -4.65 13.77 -20.97
CA GLY A 46 -3.84 13.98 -22.18
C GLY A 46 -2.39 14.36 -21.89
N LYS A 47 -1.88 14.09 -20.69
CA LYS A 47 -0.46 14.37 -20.36
C LYS A 47 0.47 13.51 -21.20
N THR A 48 1.57 14.11 -21.61
CA THR A 48 2.64 13.43 -22.34
C THR A 48 3.41 12.47 -21.44
N PHE A 49 4.18 11.57 -22.05
CA PHE A 49 5.04 10.64 -21.31
C PHE A 49 5.99 11.38 -20.36
N GLU A 50 6.63 12.46 -20.84
CA GLU A 50 7.59 13.28 -20.08
C GLU A 50 6.92 13.98 -18.88
N GLU A 51 5.71 14.48 -19.06
CA GLU A 51 4.97 15.10 -17.96
C GLU A 51 4.57 14.08 -16.89
N ILE A 52 4.18 12.87 -17.30
CA ILE A 52 3.87 11.79 -16.37
C ILE A 52 5.14 11.31 -15.66
N ASP A 53 6.23 11.12 -16.41
CA ASP A 53 7.53 10.69 -15.90
C ASP A 53 8.07 11.65 -14.84
N GLY A 54 7.98 12.96 -15.08
CA GLY A 54 8.41 13.99 -14.14
C GLY A 54 7.52 14.12 -12.89
N ALA A 55 6.25 13.73 -12.96
CA ALA A 55 5.28 13.96 -11.89
C ALA A 55 5.08 12.73 -10.96
N ILE A 56 5.26 11.52 -11.48
CA ILE A 56 4.83 10.31 -10.76
C ILE A 56 5.65 10.05 -9.49
N ASP A 57 6.94 10.35 -9.47
CA ASP A 57 7.79 10.15 -8.31
C ASP A 57 7.37 11.05 -7.14
N ALA A 58 7.09 12.32 -7.43
CA ALA A 58 6.60 13.26 -6.44
C ALA A 58 5.22 12.86 -5.87
N TYR A 59 4.37 12.25 -6.71
CA TYR A 59 3.11 11.71 -6.26
C TYR A 59 3.32 10.49 -5.34
N MET A 60 4.18 9.55 -5.71
CA MET A 60 4.48 8.37 -4.89
C MET A 60 5.01 8.73 -3.50
N GLN A 61 5.83 9.78 -3.40
CA GLN A 61 6.35 10.26 -2.11
C GLN A 61 5.25 10.78 -1.17
N LYS A 62 4.09 11.17 -1.68
CA LYS A 62 2.93 11.60 -0.90
C LYS A 62 2.02 10.45 -0.49
N THR A 63 2.20 9.27 -1.05
CA THR A 63 1.39 8.09 -0.71
C THR A 63 1.97 7.35 0.50
N ARG A 64 1.10 6.72 1.29
CA ARG A 64 1.50 5.90 2.44
C ARG A 64 0.72 4.59 2.43
N LEU A 65 1.36 3.53 2.89
CA LEU A 65 0.73 2.24 3.14
C LEU A 65 0.75 1.93 4.63
N PHE A 66 -0.42 1.70 5.20
CA PHE A 66 -0.56 1.10 6.53
C PHE A 66 -1.31 -0.21 6.40
N CYS A 67 -0.94 -1.20 7.19
CA CYS A 67 -1.64 -2.47 7.25
C CYS A 67 -1.85 -2.90 8.70
N SER A 68 -2.91 -3.67 8.92
CA SER A 68 -3.19 -4.34 10.17
C SER A 68 -3.26 -5.84 9.93
N LEU A 69 -2.37 -6.59 10.56
CA LEU A 69 -2.20 -8.03 10.35
C LEU A 69 -2.47 -8.78 11.65
N LYS A 70 -3.38 -9.76 11.61
CA LYS A 70 -3.69 -10.66 12.74
C LYS A 70 -2.70 -11.81 12.88
N SER A 71 -1.96 -12.11 11.81
CA SER A 71 -0.91 -13.12 11.78
C SER A 71 0.21 -12.66 10.85
N LEU A 72 1.45 -12.95 11.22
CA LEU A 72 2.64 -12.71 10.41
C LEU A 72 3.32 -14.01 9.97
N HIS A 73 2.70 -15.17 10.26
CA HIS A 73 3.29 -16.48 10.03
C HIS A 73 3.74 -16.67 8.58
N ASN A 74 2.84 -16.43 7.62
CA ASN A 74 3.15 -16.58 6.20
C ASN A 74 4.21 -15.58 5.72
N LEU A 75 4.14 -14.33 6.18
CA LEU A 75 5.13 -13.30 5.87
C LEU A 75 6.52 -13.69 6.37
N ALA A 76 6.63 -14.29 7.55
CA ALA A 76 7.89 -14.76 8.11
C ALA A 76 8.44 -15.97 7.35
N GLN A 77 7.58 -16.92 6.99
CA GLN A 77 7.99 -18.09 6.19
C GLN A 77 8.52 -17.68 4.80
N ASN A 78 7.93 -16.64 4.23
CA ASN A 78 8.34 -16.09 2.93
C ASN A 78 9.45 -15.03 3.02
N GLY A 79 10.07 -14.84 4.21
CA GLY A 79 11.18 -13.90 4.41
C GLY A 79 10.81 -12.43 4.24
N ARG A 80 9.53 -12.06 4.41
CA ARG A 80 9.04 -10.69 4.29
C ARG A 80 9.01 -9.92 5.61
N VAL A 81 9.10 -10.63 6.73
CA VAL A 81 9.31 -10.10 8.08
C VAL A 81 10.26 -11.01 8.85
N SER A 82 10.93 -10.49 9.87
CA SER A 82 11.80 -11.31 10.71
C SER A 82 10.98 -12.30 11.57
N LYS A 83 11.55 -13.46 11.87
CA LYS A 83 10.92 -14.46 12.75
C LYS A 83 10.62 -13.91 14.15
N VAL A 84 11.42 -12.98 14.64
CA VAL A 84 11.22 -12.30 15.93
C VAL A 84 9.96 -11.43 15.91
N VAL A 85 9.71 -10.73 14.81
CA VAL A 85 8.49 -9.94 14.64
C VAL A 85 7.26 -10.83 14.50
N ALA A 86 7.39 -11.98 13.81
CA ALA A 86 6.30 -12.94 13.62
C ALA A 86 5.82 -13.55 14.94
N SER A 87 6.75 -13.96 15.82
CA SER A 87 6.39 -14.57 17.12
C SER A 87 5.58 -13.64 18.02
N ALA A 88 5.74 -12.32 17.87
CA ALA A 88 4.99 -11.35 18.64
C ALA A 88 3.50 -11.21 18.18
N ALA A 89 3.15 -11.69 16.99
CA ALA A 89 1.80 -11.64 16.43
C ALA A 89 0.99 -12.92 16.67
N GLU A 90 1.59 -13.98 17.21
CA GLU A 90 0.89 -15.25 17.50
C GLU A 90 0.02 -15.20 18.75
N VAL A 91 0.05 -14.11 19.50
CA VAL A 91 -0.80 -13.94 20.68
C VAL A 91 -2.22 -13.60 20.25
N LEU A 92 -3.18 -14.43 20.69
CA LEU A 92 -4.60 -14.29 20.35
C LEU A 92 -5.14 -12.86 20.60
N GLY A 93 -5.75 -12.28 19.57
CA GLY A 93 -6.38 -10.97 19.61
C GLY A 93 -5.41 -9.80 19.49
N ILE A 94 -4.12 -10.01 19.20
CA ILE A 94 -3.18 -8.95 18.88
C ILE A 94 -3.11 -8.76 17.37
N SER A 95 -3.20 -7.51 16.93
CA SER A 95 -2.91 -7.09 15.56
C SER A 95 -1.56 -6.35 15.53
N VAL A 96 -0.74 -6.66 14.53
CA VAL A 96 0.47 -5.90 14.24
C VAL A 96 0.13 -4.84 13.20
N ILE A 97 0.55 -3.61 13.44
CA ILE A 97 0.44 -2.51 12.49
C ILE A 97 1.77 -2.39 11.77
N GLY A 98 1.73 -2.37 10.46
CA GLY A 98 2.90 -2.27 9.61
C GLY A 98 2.78 -1.17 8.56
N THR A 99 3.93 -0.83 7.99
CA THR A 99 4.06 0.11 6.87
C THR A 99 5.04 -0.44 5.84
N ALA A 100 4.98 0.05 4.60
CA ALA A 100 5.99 -0.26 3.60
C ALA A 100 7.31 0.42 3.96
N SER A 101 8.42 -0.33 3.91
CA SER A 101 9.76 0.21 4.12
C SER A 101 10.33 0.83 2.85
N SER A 102 11.41 1.59 2.98
CA SER A 102 12.17 2.12 1.84
C SER A 102 12.81 1.03 0.96
N HIS A 103 12.88 -0.21 1.46
CA HIS A 103 13.48 -1.36 0.78
C HIS A 103 12.44 -2.30 0.16
N GLY A 104 11.14 -1.98 0.23
CA GLY A 104 10.06 -2.84 -0.27
C GLY A 104 9.74 -4.03 0.63
N THR A 105 10.11 -3.98 1.90
CA THR A 105 9.71 -4.90 2.96
C THR A 105 8.61 -4.31 3.83
N LEU A 106 8.07 -5.08 4.75
CA LEU A 106 7.10 -4.62 5.74
C LEU A 106 7.79 -4.35 7.07
N ASP A 107 7.73 -3.10 7.53
CA ASP A 107 8.17 -2.71 8.86
C ASP A 107 7.01 -2.73 9.84
N ALA A 108 7.20 -3.43 10.96
CA ALA A 108 6.23 -3.43 12.06
C ALA A 108 6.43 -2.16 12.91
N ILE A 109 5.43 -1.27 12.90
CA ILE A 109 5.47 0.03 13.59
C ILE A 109 4.63 0.07 14.85
N GLY A 110 3.87 -0.98 15.12
CA GLY A 110 3.07 -1.05 16.33
C GLY A 110 2.31 -2.36 16.47
N LYS A 111 1.74 -2.53 17.66
CA LYS A 111 0.81 -3.62 17.97
C LYS A 111 -0.31 -3.11 18.85
N CYS A 112 -1.49 -3.72 18.73
CA CYS A 112 -2.64 -3.40 19.56
C CYS A 112 -3.54 -4.61 19.77
N ARG A 113 -4.40 -4.55 20.78
CA ARG A 113 -5.40 -5.58 21.05
C ARG A 113 -6.80 -5.01 20.85
N GLY A 114 -7.53 -5.62 19.90
CA GLY A 114 -8.91 -5.27 19.59
C GLY A 114 -9.07 -4.08 18.66
N ASP A 115 -10.21 -4.04 17.97
CA ASP A 115 -10.51 -3.06 16.90
C ASP A 115 -10.46 -1.60 17.40
N LYS A 116 -11.01 -1.31 18.59
CA LYS A 116 -11.05 0.06 19.12
C LYS A 116 -9.64 0.68 19.23
N LYS A 117 -8.68 -0.07 19.79
CA LYS A 117 -7.29 0.40 19.90
C LYS A 117 -6.61 0.48 18.53
N LEU A 118 -6.97 -0.40 17.60
CA LEU A 118 -6.47 -0.34 16.24
C LEU A 118 -6.91 0.95 15.54
N LEU A 119 -8.19 1.28 15.59
CA LEU A 119 -8.72 2.52 14.97
C LEU A 119 -8.03 3.78 15.51
N VAL A 120 -7.88 3.89 16.83
CA VAL A 120 -7.17 5.02 17.45
C VAL A 120 -5.72 5.11 16.97
N LYS A 121 -5.01 3.98 16.89
CA LYS A 121 -3.63 3.97 16.41
C LYS A 121 -3.51 4.30 14.93
N LEU A 122 -4.41 3.79 14.10
CA LEU A 122 -4.43 4.11 12.67
C LEU A 122 -4.71 5.59 12.45
N GLN A 123 -5.64 6.18 13.21
CA GLN A 123 -5.90 7.60 13.13
C GLN A 123 -4.66 8.42 13.51
N ALA A 124 -3.99 8.10 14.62
CA ALA A 124 -2.76 8.76 15.00
C ALA A 124 -1.65 8.68 13.93
N LEU A 125 -1.52 7.53 13.28
CA LEU A 125 -0.56 7.36 12.17
C LEU A 125 -0.94 8.17 10.92
N LEU A 126 -2.23 8.34 10.65
CA LEU A 126 -2.71 9.20 9.56
C LEU A 126 -2.45 10.67 9.87
N ASP A 127 -2.69 11.10 11.12
CA ASP A 127 -2.39 12.47 11.60
C ASP A 127 -0.88 12.76 11.48
N GLU A 128 -0.03 11.83 11.94
CA GLU A 128 1.43 11.93 11.83
C GLU A 128 1.91 11.97 10.39
N ALA A 129 1.24 11.25 9.50
CA ALA A 129 1.53 11.26 8.06
C ALA A 129 1.00 12.50 7.32
N GLY A 130 0.28 13.40 8.00
CA GLY A 130 -0.32 14.59 7.42
C GLY A 130 -1.50 14.30 6.48
N TYR A 131 -2.32 13.28 6.77
CA TYR A 131 -3.47 12.96 5.94
C TYR A 131 -4.63 13.93 6.19
N GLU A 132 -5.12 14.56 5.13
CA GLU A 132 -6.15 15.62 5.15
C GLU A 132 -7.41 15.25 4.35
N GLY A 133 -7.72 13.95 4.20
CA GLY A 133 -8.94 13.51 3.50
C GLY A 133 -8.75 13.21 2.01
N GLY A 134 -7.53 12.96 1.56
CA GLY A 134 -7.21 12.56 0.19
C GLY A 134 -7.72 11.15 -0.18
N LYS A 135 -7.33 10.68 -1.37
CA LYS A 135 -7.72 9.38 -1.91
C LYS A 135 -7.36 8.24 -0.95
N LEU A 136 -8.32 7.38 -0.63
CA LEU A 136 -8.17 6.24 0.26
C LEU A 136 -8.56 4.93 -0.42
N ARG A 137 -7.71 3.93 -0.34
CA ARG A 137 -7.98 2.57 -0.80
C ARG A 137 -7.73 1.60 0.33
N ILE A 138 -8.76 0.85 0.74
CA ILE A 138 -8.69 -0.16 1.80
C ILE A 138 -8.89 -1.53 1.17
N CYS A 139 -7.89 -2.38 1.32
CA CYS A 139 -7.93 -3.76 0.89
C CYS A 139 -8.06 -4.68 2.11
N HIS A 140 -8.96 -5.65 2.07
CA HIS A 140 -9.13 -6.62 3.15
C HIS A 140 -9.08 -8.07 2.67
N VAL A 141 -8.68 -8.97 3.55
CA VAL A 141 -8.76 -10.42 3.36
C VAL A 141 -9.73 -10.96 4.41
N GLU A 142 -10.93 -11.35 4.00
CA GLU A 142 -12.01 -11.89 4.85
C GLU A 142 -12.27 -11.06 6.13
N ASN A 143 -12.15 -9.73 6.05
CA ASN A 143 -12.28 -8.84 7.20
C ASN A 143 -12.99 -7.51 6.83
N GLU A 144 -14.09 -7.64 6.11
CA GLU A 144 -14.89 -6.52 5.61
C GLU A 144 -15.38 -5.60 6.74
N ALA A 145 -15.93 -6.20 7.80
CA ALA A 145 -16.45 -5.44 8.93
C ALA A 145 -15.42 -4.50 9.60
N LEU A 146 -14.14 -4.88 9.65
CA LEU A 146 -13.08 -4.00 10.13
C LEU A 146 -12.70 -2.95 9.08
N ALA A 147 -12.66 -3.33 7.82
CA ALA A 147 -12.36 -2.40 6.72
C ALA A 147 -13.40 -1.28 6.66
N ASP A 148 -14.68 -1.59 6.82
CA ASP A 148 -15.77 -0.62 6.87
C ASP A 148 -15.65 0.32 8.08
N LYS A 149 -15.35 -0.22 9.28
CA LYS A 149 -15.08 0.61 10.47
C LYS A 149 -13.93 1.59 10.25
N ILE A 150 -12.86 1.16 9.58
CA ILE A 150 -11.73 2.02 9.23
C ILE A 150 -12.18 3.09 8.24
N ALA A 151 -12.91 2.73 7.20
CA ALA A 151 -13.43 3.67 6.21
C ALA A 151 -14.34 4.73 6.85
N ASP A 152 -15.26 4.31 7.72
CA ASP A 152 -16.19 5.22 8.41
C ASP A 152 -15.44 6.17 9.37
N MET A 153 -14.49 5.66 10.13
CA MET A 153 -13.64 6.48 11.00
C MET A 153 -12.91 7.56 10.18
N ILE A 154 -12.33 7.20 9.04
CA ILE A 154 -11.56 8.13 8.21
C ILE A 154 -12.49 9.16 7.55
N LYS A 155 -13.65 8.75 7.04
CA LYS A 155 -14.66 9.67 6.51
C LYS A 155 -15.11 10.69 7.56
N GLN A 156 -15.34 10.23 8.79
CA GLN A 156 -15.78 11.11 9.89
C GLN A 156 -14.67 12.07 10.36
N ALA A 157 -13.44 11.58 10.50
CA ALA A 157 -12.33 12.36 11.02
C ALA A 157 -11.78 13.38 10.03
N TYR A 158 -11.75 13.04 8.72
CA TYR A 158 -11.05 13.83 7.70
C TYR A 158 -11.96 14.32 6.56
N GLY A 159 -13.25 13.99 6.57
CA GLY A 159 -14.15 14.34 5.46
C GLY A 159 -13.80 13.67 4.14
N ALA A 160 -13.08 12.54 4.16
CA ALA A 160 -12.64 11.84 2.95
C ALA A 160 -13.82 11.37 2.09
N THR A 161 -13.85 11.76 0.83
CA THR A 161 -14.93 11.44 -0.13
C THR A 161 -14.52 10.37 -1.14
N ASP A 162 -13.24 10.29 -1.50
CA ASP A 162 -12.72 9.29 -2.45
C ASP A 162 -12.20 8.05 -1.69
N VAL A 163 -13.14 7.27 -1.16
CA VAL A 163 -12.88 6.07 -0.35
C VAL A 163 -13.39 4.84 -1.09
N CYS A 164 -12.53 3.85 -1.27
CA CYS A 164 -12.89 2.55 -1.84
C CYS A 164 -12.40 1.41 -0.94
N VAL A 165 -13.35 0.57 -0.52
CA VAL A 165 -13.09 -0.68 0.20
C VAL A 165 -13.25 -1.84 -0.78
N TYR A 166 -12.33 -2.80 -0.78
CA TYR A 166 -12.39 -3.96 -1.67
C TYR A 166 -11.70 -5.19 -1.08
N LYS A 167 -12.16 -6.35 -1.50
CA LYS A 167 -11.55 -7.64 -1.11
C LYS A 167 -10.29 -7.90 -1.93
N ALA A 168 -9.25 -8.39 -1.28
CA ALA A 168 -8.03 -8.84 -1.94
C ALA A 168 -8.29 -10.10 -2.79
N GLY A 169 -7.66 -10.16 -3.97
CA GLY A 169 -7.60 -11.39 -4.76
C GLY A 169 -6.64 -12.42 -4.19
N GLY A 170 -6.65 -13.64 -4.74
CA GLY A 170 -5.86 -14.77 -4.24
C GLY A 170 -4.35 -14.49 -4.15
N LEU A 171 -3.76 -13.81 -5.13
CA LEU A 171 -2.33 -13.44 -5.09
C LEU A 171 -2.00 -12.43 -4.00
N CYS A 172 -2.89 -11.46 -3.74
CA CYS A 172 -2.70 -10.47 -2.68
C CYS A 172 -2.82 -11.08 -1.29
N SER A 173 -3.53 -12.20 -1.14
CA SER A 173 -3.74 -12.90 0.13
C SER A 173 -2.76 -14.05 0.39
N TYR A 174 -1.88 -14.35 -0.58
CA TYR A 174 -0.91 -15.44 -0.47
C TYR A 174 0.11 -15.21 0.65
N TYR A 175 0.47 -14.00 0.92
CA TYR A 175 1.35 -13.60 2.01
C TYR A 175 0.54 -13.18 3.23
#